data_f9a615e4b9bcce4fd5e0d7a31cabe591
#
_entry.id   f9a615e4b9bcce4fd5e0d7a31cabe591
#
_cell.length_a   1.000
_cell.length_b   1.000
_cell.length_c   1.000
_cell.angle_alpha   90.00
_cell.angle_beta   90.00
_cell.angle_gamma   90.00
#
_symmetry.space_group_name_H-M   'P 1'
#
loop_
_entity.id
_entity.type
_entity.pdbx_description
1 polymer ?
#
loop_
_entity_poly.entity_id
_entity_poly.type
_entity_poly.pdbx_seq_one_letter_code
_entity_poly.pdbx_strand_id
1 'polypeptide(L)'
;NLSSGLEKPFLSLLGFTTPETFSGLVTKASITNGFIGRSLLITEKETNPRAKKRFKAEPISDMLTHKIKMLYSAGTFSLDEDLGRVEFYGNKVSIPSTDDAMNLLDDIENWIHSYAEHHKELSGSEAAIRRGFELVLKISFILGAPSGLRTAYHCQWAFAMVYRDINDKTMLAFANDNAKSKSSAESGRVLTAKILAQIDNKTGATVAALANKLRKPAKDIEAALEHLGTQIVAVDIINARNKTKSVKYFTK
;
A
#
# COMPACT_ATOMS: atom_id res chain seq x y z
N ASN A 1 5.21 -5.03 -33.71
CA ASN A 1 5.65 -3.71 -33.28
C ASN A 1 4.66 -3.10 -32.31
N LEU A 2 4.91 -3.28 -30.99
CA LEU A 2 4.15 -2.67 -29.89
C LEU A 2 4.58 -1.22 -29.64
N SER A 3 4.90 -0.46 -30.66
CA SER A 3 5.42 0.92 -30.52
C SER A 3 4.33 1.98 -30.38
N SER A 4 3.06 1.64 -30.59
CA SER A 4 1.95 2.55 -30.30
C SER A 4 1.27 2.12 -29.02
N GLY A 5 1.58 2.82 -27.92
CA GLY A 5 0.87 2.62 -26.66
C GLY A 5 -0.64 2.91 -26.80
N LEU A 6 -1.43 2.41 -25.85
CA LEU A 6 -2.85 2.73 -25.78
C LEU A 6 -3.04 4.25 -25.58
N GLU A 7 -3.69 4.90 -26.52
CA GLU A 7 -4.13 6.28 -26.36
C GLU A 7 -5.27 6.33 -25.34
N LYS A 8 -5.07 7.10 -24.24
CA LYS A 8 -6.05 7.30 -23.16
C LYS A 8 -6.53 5.97 -22.53
N PRO A 9 -5.63 5.15 -21.98
CA PRO A 9 -6.02 3.89 -21.36
C PRO A 9 -6.95 4.13 -20.18
N PHE A 10 -8.03 3.38 -20.11
CA PHE A 10 -8.93 3.32 -18.97
C PHE A 10 -9.02 1.88 -18.49
N LEU A 11 -8.59 1.63 -17.26
CA LEU A 11 -8.62 0.31 -16.65
C LEU A 11 -9.34 0.38 -15.30
N SER A 12 -10.36 -0.45 -15.14
CA SER A 12 -10.99 -0.72 -13.85
C SER A 12 -10.68 -2.15 -13.44
N LEU A 13 -10.24 -2.35 -12.20
CA LEU A 13 -9.93 -3.65 -11.65
C LEU A 13 -10.76 -3.87 -10.38
N LEU A 14 -11.47 -5.00 -10.33
CA LEU A 14 -12.12 -5.50 -9.12
C LEU A 14 -11.39 -6.76 -8.67
N GLY A 15 -10.88 -6.78 -7.44
CA GLY A 15 -10.17 -7.92 -6.86
C GLY A 15 -10.72 -8.28 -5.49
N PHE A 16 -10.65 -9.57 -5.17
CA PHE A 16 -11.01 -10.10 -3.86
C PHE A 16 -9.79 -10.80 -3.27
N THR A 17 -9.58 -10.61 -1.97
CA THR A 17 -8.47 -11.24 -1.26
C THR A 17 -8.82 -11.43 0.22
N THR A 18 -8.06 -12.24 0.93
CA THR A 18 -8.23 -12.38 2.38
C THR A 18 -7.49 -11.24 3.12
N PRO A 19 -7.95 -10.86 4.32
CA PRO A 19 -7.26 -9.85 5.12
C PRO A 19 -5.78 -10.16 5.36
N GLU A 20 -5.43 -11.42 5.61
CA GLU A 20 -4.04 -11.84 5.84
C GLU A 20 -3.17 -11.62 4.60
N THR A 21 -3.64 -12.05 3.44
CA THR A 21 -2.90 -11.87 2.18
C THR A 21 -2.74 -10.39 1.85
N PHE A 22 -3.81 -9.62 1.99
CA PHE A 22 -3.79 -8.20 1.68
C PHE A 22 -2.93 -7.40 2.65
N SER A 23 -3.01 -7.70 3.96
CA SER A 23 -2.21 -6.99 4.96
C SER A 23 -0.71 -7.07 4.68
N GLY A 24 -0.23 -8.21 4.20
CA GLY A 24 1.16 -8.38 3.79
C GLY A 24 1.59 -7.52 2.58
N LEU A 25 0.64 -7.14 1.74
CA LEU A 25 0.87 -6.29 0.54
C LEU A 25 0.85 -4.79 0.85
N VAL A 26 0.13 -4.37 1.89
CA VAL A 26 0.02 -2.96 2.28
C VAL A 26 1.24 -2.56 3.08
N THR A 27 2.24 -2.05 2.39
CA THR A 27 3.48 -1.52 2.96
C THR A 27 3.61 -0.04 2.60
N LYS A 28 4.48 0.69 3.32
CA LYS A 28 4.83 2.07 2.96
C LYS A 28 5.23 2.18 1.48
N ALA A 29 6.06 1.26 0.99
CA ALA A 29 6.48 1.23 -0.40
C ALA A 29 5.31 1.01 -1.37
N SER A 30 4.38 0.09 -1.08
CA SER A 30 3.23 -0.18 -1.96
C SER A 30 2.21 0.97 -1.97
N ILE A 31 2.11 1.73 -0.89
CA ILE A 31 1.31 2.96 -0.84
C ILE A 31 1.98 4.05 -1.66
N THR A 32 3.29 4.23 -1.50
CA THR A 32 4.06 5.28 -2.19
C THR A 32 4.13 5.05 -3.69
N ASN A 33 4.26 3.80 -4.17
CA ASN A 33 4.30 3.49 -5.60
C ASN A 33 2.96 3.75 -6.32
N GLY A 34 1.91 4.00 -5.56
CA GLY A 34 0.64 4.55 -6.04
C GLY A 34 -0.40 3.52 -6.47
N PHE A 35 -0.10 2.22 -6.54
CA PHE A 35 -1.12 1.21 -6.86
C PHE A 35 -2.17 1.11 -5.75
N ILE A 36 -1.73 0.85 -4.52
CA ILE A 36 -2.62 0.80 -3.35
C ILE A 36 -3.26 2.18 -3.08
N GLY A 37 -2.49 3.27 -3.27
CA GLY A 37 -3.01 4.62 -3.08
C GLY A 37 -4.16 5.01 -4.02
N ARG A 38 -4.25 4.39 -5.21
CA ARG A 38 -5.32 4.63 -6.19
C ARG A 38 -6.47 3.64 -6.11
N SER A 39 -6.34 2.54 -5.38
CA SER A 39 -7.41 1.57 -5.18
C SER A 39 -8.34 2.03 -4.07
N LEU A 40 -9.60 1.63 -4.11
CA LEU A 40 -10.55 1.73 -3.01
C LEU A 40 -10.56 0.39 -2.28
N LEU A 41 -10.20 0.39 -0.99
CA LEU A 41 -10.22 -0.78 -0.14
C LEU A 41 -11.54 -0.85 0.62
N ILE A 42 -12.27 -1.94 0.44
CA ILE A 42 -13.47 -2.23 1.22
C ILE A 42 -13.18 -3.45 2.08
N THR A 43 -13.12 -3.23 3.39
CA THR A 43 -12.84 -4.30 4.36
C THR A 43 -14.13 -4.75 5.03
N GLU A 44 -14.36 -6.08 5.05
CA GLU A 44 -15.41 -6.69 5.85
C GLU A 44 -14.80 -7.17 7.18
N LYS A 45 -15.40 -6.76 8.29
CA LYS A 45 -14.93 -7.09 9.64
C LYS A 45 -15.65 -8.28 10.26
N GLU A 46 -16.82 -8.65 9.72
CA GLU A 46 -17.54 -9.82 10.19
C GLU A 46 -16.90 -11.09 9.65
N THR A 47 -16.39 -11.90 10.55
CA THR A 47 -15.86 -13.23 10.21
C THR A 47 -16.98 -14.24 10.19
N ASN A 48 -17.09 -14.99 9.08
CA ASN A 48 -18.04 -16.08 8.90
C ASN A 48 -19.52 -15.67 9.08
N PRO A 49 -20.05 -14.75 8.26
CA PRO A 49 -21.49 -14.53 8.27
C PRO A 49 -22.20 -15.84 8.00
N ARG A 50 -23.17 -16.20 8.85
CA ARG A 50 -23.97 -17.41 8.63
C ARG A 50 -24.59 -17.34 7.24
N ALA A 51 -24.37 -18.38 6.42
CA ALA A 51 -25.03 -18.50 5.14
C ALA A 51 -26.54 -18.34 5.35
N LYS A 52 -27.13 -17.29 4.80
CA LYS A 52 -28.58 -17.14 4.81
C LYS A 52 -29.18 -18.34 4.07
N LYS A 53 -30.28 -18.88 4.61
CA LYS A 53 -31.03 -19.92 3.93
C LYS A 53 -31.28 -19.49 2.48
N ARG A 54 -31.30 -20.46 1.57
CA ARG A 54 -31.39 -20.28 0.12
C ARG A 54 -32.21 -19.05 -0.27
N PHE A 55 -31.51 -18.14 -0.89
CA PHE A 55 -32.05 -16.90 -1.40
C PHE A 55 -32.91 -17.23 -2.63
N LYS A 56 -34.18 -16.86 -2.61
CA LYS A 56 -34.99 -16.89 -3.82
C LYS A 56 -34.58 -15.67 -4.65
N ALA A 57 -34.01 -15.89 -5.82
CA ALA A 57 -33.64 -14.80 -6.69
C ALA A 57 -34.89 -13.97 -7.02
N GLU A 58 -34.92 -12.73 -6.60
CA GLU A 58 -35.95 -11.79 -7.04
C GLU A 58 -35.56 -11.20 -8.38
N PRO A 59 -36.52 -10.98 -9.27
CA PRO A 59 -36.22 -10.31 -10.55
C PRO A 59 -35.70 -8.89 -10.27
N ILE A 60 -34.75 -8.47 -11.09
CA ILE A 60 -34.25 -7.07 -11.05
C ILE A 60 -35.44 -6.15 -11.38
N SER A 61 -35.64 -5.10 -10.55
CA SER A 61 -36.72 -4.16 -10.79
C SER A 61 -36.63 -3.49 -12.15
N ASP A 62 -37.78 -3.25 -12.79
CA ASP A 62 -37.82 -2.58 -14.11
C ASP A 62 -37.17 -1.18 -14.06
N MET A 63 -37.32 -0.49 -12.93
CA MET A 63 -36.66 0.80 -12.71
C MET A 63 -35.14 0.70 -12.76
N LEU A 64 -34.56 -0.30 -12.10
CA LEU A 64 -33.11 -0.52 -12.11
C LEU A 64 -32.63 -0.94 -13.51
N THR A 65 -33.38 -1.84 -14.14
CA THR A 65 -33.11 -2.25 -15.53
C THR A 65 -33.14 -1.06 -16.49
N HIS A 66 -34.13 -0.16 -16.35
CA HIS A 66 -34.21 1.04 -17.15
C HIS A 66 -33.01 1.98 -16.94
N LYS A 67 -32.62 2.24 -15.68
CA LYS A 67 -31.46 3.07 -15.35
C LYS A 67 -30.15 2.48 -15.89
N ILE A 68 -29.96 1.18 -15.79
CA ILE A 68 -28.78 0.50 -16.36
C ILE A 68 -28.75 0.67 -17.88
N LYS A 69 -29.90 0.46 -18.55
CA LYS A 69 -30.01 0.65 -20.02
C LYS A 69 -29.72 2.09 -20.43
N MET A 70 -30.19 3.07 -19.68
CA MET A 70 -29.88 4.50 -19.94
C MET A 70 -28.39 4.78 -19.84
N LEU A 71 -27.73 4.29 -18.80
CA LEU A 71 -26.28 4.45 -18.65
C LEU A 71 -25.50 3.75 -19.76
N TYR A 72 -25.93 2.56 -20.14
CA TYR A 72 -25.31 1.81 -21.22
C TYR A 72 -25.50 2.48 -22.59
N SER A 73 -26.69 3.05 -22.87
CA SER A 73 -26.97 3.75 -24.12
C SER A 73 -26.30 5.11 -24.27
N ALA A 74 -25.72 5.65 -23.19
CA ALA A 74 -25.00 6.93 -23.25
C ALA A 74 -23.72 6.86 -24.09
N GLY A 75 -23.18 5.64 -24.31
CA GLY A 75 -22.06 5.43 -25.21
C GLY A 75 -21.69 3.97 -25.34
N THR A 76 -21.05 3.64 -26.44
CA THR A 76 -20.53 2.30 -26.72
C THR A 76 -19.02 2.37 -26.94
N PHE A 77 -18.34 1.29 -26.55
CA PHE A 77 -16.95 1.07 -26.90
C PHE A 77 -16.90 0.09 -28.07
N SER A 78 -16.15 0.40 -29.11
CA SER A 78 -15.78 -0.58 -30.13
C SER A 78 -14.28 -0.83 -30.07
N LEU A 79 -13.91 -2.09 -30.29
CA LEU A 79 -12.52 -2.47 -30.49
C LEU A 79 -12.28 -2.41 -32.00
N ASP A 80 -11.40 -1.52 -32.44
CA ASP A 80 -10.85 -1.58 -33.78
C ASP A 80 -9.78 -2.67 -33.79
N GLU A 81 -10.12 -3.85 -34.30
CA GLU A 81 -9.23 -5.01 -34.29
C GLU A 81 -7.99 -4.80 -35.17
N ASP A 82 -8.09 -3.98 -36.22
CA ASP A 82 -6.96 -3.69 -37.11
C ASP A 82 -5.93 -2.75 -36.49
N LEU A 83 -6.40 -1.83 -35.68
CA LEU A 83 -5.53 -0.84 -34.99
C LEU A 83 -5.24 -1.19 -33.53
N GLY A 84 -5.91 -2.19 -32.96
CA GLY A 84 -5.83 -2.55 -31.54
C GLY A 84 -6.27 -1.40 -30.61
N ARG A 85 -7.16 -0.51 -31.10
CA ARG A 85 -7.62 0.66 -30.37
C ARG A 85 -9.04 0.44 -29.87
N VAL A 86 -9.29 0.87 -28.63
CA VAL A 86 -10.65 0.98 -28.10
C VAL A 86 -11.13 2.41 -28.32
N GLU A 87 -12.14 2.58 -29.13
CA GLU A 87 -12.76 3.87 -29.38
C GLU A 87 -14.10 3.96 -28.64
N PHE A 88 -14.35 5.11 -28.03
CA PHE A 88 -15.62 5.41 -27.40
C PHE A 88 -16.49 6.22 -28.34
N TYR A 89 -17.62 5.62 -28.73
CA TYR A 89 -18.65 6.28 -29.51
C TYR A 89 -19.82 6.63 -28.60
N GLY A 90 -19.96 7.90 -28.31
CA GLY A 90 -21.08 8.38 -27.51
C GLY A 90 -20.94 9.85 -27.14
N ASN A 91 -22.04 10.44 -26.73
CA ASN A 91 -22.05 11.79 -26.24
C ASN A 91 -21.49 11.83 -24.82
N LYS A 92 -20.56 12.76 -24.57
CA LYS A 92 -20.13 13.04 -23.19
C LYS A 92 -21.32 13.59 -22.41
N VAL A 93 -21.76 12.85 -21.40
CA VAL A 93 -22.81 13.29 -20.49
C VAL A 93 -22.16 14.14 -19.41
N SER A 94 -22.57 15.40 -19.33
CA SER A 94 -22.21 16.29 -18.22
C SER A 94 -23.21 16.07 -17.08
N ILE A 95 -22.69 15.80 -15.88
CA ILE A 95 -23.52 15.70 -14.67
C ILE A 95 -23.24 16.93 -13.82
N PRO A 96 -24.16 17.90 -13.76
CA PRO A 96 -23.98 19.09 -12.95
C PRO A 96 -23.98 18.72 -11.45
N SER A 97 -23.42 19.63 -10.66
CA SER A 97 -23.45 19.53 -9.19
C SER A 97 -24.32 20.64 -8.62
N THR A 98 -24.99 20.37 -7.51
CA THR A 98 -25.66 21.42 -6.74
C THR A 98 -24.62 22.30 -6.03
N ASP A 99 -24.97 23.55 -5.69
CA ASP A 99 -24.08 24.45 -4.96
C ASP A 99 -23.65 23.84 -3.61
N ASP A 100 -24.56 23.19 -2.90
CA ASP A 100 -24.25 22.48 -1.64
C ASP A 100 -23.24 21.34 -1.86
N ALA A 101 -23.31 20.65 -3.00
CA ALA A 101 -22.35 19.61 -3.34
C ALA A 101 -20.96 20.18 -3.62
N MET A 102 -20.89 21.33 -4.28
CA MET A 102 -19.63 22.01 -4.57
C MET A 102 -18.98 22.52 -3.28
N ASN A 103 -19.75 23.23 -2.43
CA ASN A 103 -19.26 23.70 -1.13
C ASN A 103 -18.74 22.56 -0.26
N LEU A 104 -19.49 21.45 -0.21
CA LEU A 104 -19.06 20.27 0.55
C LEU A 104 -17.79 19.63 -0.02
N LEU A 105 -17.60 19.63 -1.33
CA LEU A 105 -16.37 19.10 -1.95
C LEU A 105 -15.17 19.96 -1.59
N ASP A 106 -15.31 21.29 -1.55
CA ASP A 106 -14.27 22.21 -1.11
C ASP A 106 -13.89 21.95 0.36
N ASP A 107 -14.89 21.74 1.23
CA ASP A 107 -14.65 21.39 2.63
C ASP A 107 -13.93 20.05 2.78
N ILE A 108 -14.33 19.04 2.00
CA ILE A 108 -13.69 17.73 1.98
C ILE A 108 -12.23 17.83 1.50
N GLU A 109 -11.96 18.60 0.46
CA GLU A 109 -10.62 18.83 -0.06
C GLU A 109 -9.73 19.45 1.02
N ASN A 110 -10.19 20.52 1.66
CA ASN A 110 -9.48 21.19 2.74
C ASN A 110 -9.22 20.25 3.92
N TRP A 111 -10.21 19.43 4.28
CA TRP A 111 -10.05 18.44 5.34
C TRP A 111 -8.99 17.39 4.97
N ILE A 112 -9.04 16.82 3.76
CA ILE A 112 -8.07 15.82 3.29
C ILE A 112 -6.65 16.40 3.27
N HIS A 113 -6.48 17.64 2.82
CA HIS A 113 -5.19 18.33 2.85
C HIS A 113 -4.66 18.49 4.28
N SER A 114 -5.49 18.99 5.19
CA SER A 114 -5.11 19.14 6.59
C SER A 114 -4.78 17.81 7.26
N TYR A 115 -5.57 16.78 6.97
CA TYR A 115 -5.32 15.43 7.48
C TYR A 115 -4.00 14.83 6.96
N ALA A 116 -3.69 15.05 5.68
CA ALA A 116 -2.44 14.61 5.08
C ALA A 116 -1.21 15.28 5.73
N GLU A 117 -1.27 16.59 5.99
CA GLU A 117 -0.20 17.32 6.67
C GLU A 117 0.06 16.78 8.09
N HIS A 118 -1.00 16.51 8.87
CA HIS A 118 -0.86 15.92 10.20
C HIS A 118 -0.24 14.52 10.20
N HIS A 119 -0.37 13.79 9.10
CA HIS A 119 0.16 12.42 8.97
C HIS A 119 1.47 12.34 8.17
N LYS A 120 2.06 13.48 7.82
CA LYS A 120 3.29 13.57 7.01
C LYS A 120 4.47 12.81 7.61
N GLU A 121 4.63 12.87 8.93
CA GLU A 121 5.73 12.20 9.63
C GLU A 121 5.48 10.72 9.89
N LEU A 122 4.22 10.29 9.90
CA LEU A 122 3.83 8.98 10.44
C LEU A 122 4.03 7.79 9.49
N SER A 123 4.17 7.95 8.18
CA SER A 123 4.28 6.73 7.34
C SER A 123 4.53 6.92 5.85
N GLY A 124 4.70 8.14 5.34
CA GLY A 124 4.67 8.37 3.88
C GLY A 124 3.30 8.07 3.25
N SER A 125 2.26 8.00 4.07
CA SER A 125 0.85 7.81 3.64
C SER A 125 0.23 9.09 3.08
N GLU A 126 0.90 10.24 3.23
CA GLU A 126 0.45 11.55 2.74
C GLU A 126 -0.05 11.50 1.29
N ALA A 127 0.72 10.89 0.39
CA ALA A 127 0.35 10.78 -1.02
C ALA A 127 -0.95 9.97 -1.24
N ALA A 128 -1.18 8.93 -0.45
CA ALA A 128 -2.40 8.13 -0.52
C ALA A 128 -3.61 8.89 0.04
N ILE A 129 -3.40 9.64 1.14
CA ILE A 129 -4.44 10.48 1.74
C ILE A 129 -4.87 11.56 0.75
N ARG A 130 -3.93 12.30 0.14
CA ARG A 130 -4.23 13.34 -0.86
C ARG A 130 -5.00 12.80 -2.07
N ARG A 131 -4.69 11.58 -2.51
CA ARG A 131 -5.45 10.90 -3.59
C ARG A 131 -6.87 10.52 -3.19
N GLY A 132 -7.18 10.51 -1.91
CA GLY A 132 -8.53 10.28 -1.42
C GLY A 132 -9.54 11.27 -2.01
N PHE A 133 -9.16 12.54 -2.21
CA PHE A 133 -10.05 13.52 -2.84
C PHE A 133 -10.44 13.12 -4.27
N GLU A 134 -9.47 12.62 -5.06
CA GLU A 134 -9.75 12.12 -6.40
C GLU A 134 -10.76 10.94 -6.39
N LEU A 135 -10.65 10.05 -5.40
CA LEU A 135 -11.62 8.97 -5.20
C LEU A 135 -13.00 9.50 -4.81
N VAL A 136 -13.07 10.50 -3.94
CA VAL A 136 -14.35 11.16 -3.57
C VAL A 136 -15.03 11.72 -4.81
N LEU A 137 -14.28 12.44 -5.66
CA LEU A 137 -14.81 13.02 -6.90
C LEU A 137 -15.36 11.92 -7.83
N LYS A 138 -14.62 10.83 -8.03
CA LYS A 138 -15.03 9.71 -8.89
C LYS A 138 -16.27 8.99 -8.36
N ILE A 139 -16.29 8.65 -7.07
CA ILE A 139 -17.39 7.91 -6.46
C ILE A 139 -18.65 8.78 -6.42
N SER A 140 -18.56 10.04 -5.99
CA SER A 140 -19.72 10.95 -5.95
C SER A 140 -20.30 11.19 -7.35
N PHE A 141 -19.45 11.26 -8.37
CA PHE A 141 -19.88 11.35 -9.76
C PHE A 141 -20.65 10.09 -10.20
N ILE A 142 -20.11 8.89 -9.92
CA ILE A 142 -20.76 7.61 -10.24
C ILE A 142 -22.12 7.51 -9.55
N LEU A 143 -22.22 7.92 -8.29
CA LEU A 143 -23.46 7.91 -7.52
C LEU A 143 -24.50 8.89 -8.07
N GLY A 144 -24.07 10.06 -8.55
CA GLY A 144 -24.94 11.08 -9.17
C GLY A 144 -25.39 10.73 -10.58
N ALA A 145 -24.64 9.88 -11.30
CA ALA A 145 -24.92 9.59 -12.70
C ALA A 145 -26.35 9.07 -12.98
N PRO A 146 -26.93 8.14 -12.19
CA PRO A 146 -28.28 7.64 -12.44
C PRO A 146 -29.39 8.68 -12.29
N SER A 147 -29.14 9.78 -11.56
CA SER A 147 -30.08 10.88 -11.38
C SER A 147 -29.80 12.07 -12.30
N GLY A 148 -28.66 12.06 -13.01
CA GLY A 148 -28.20 13.18 -13.83
C GLY A 148 -27.77 14.42 -13.03
N LEU A 149 -27.64 14.29 -11.69
CA LEU A 149 -27.31 15.41 -10.80
C LEU A 149 -26.48 14.90 -9.62
N ARG A 150 -25.33 15.52 -9.35
CA ARG A 150 -24.52 15.27 -8.15
C ARG A 150 -24.98 16.18 -7.01
N THR A 151 -25.43 15.61 -5.91
CA THR A 151 -25.90 16.31 -4.71
C THR A 151 -24.92 16.15 -3.55
N ALA A 152 -25.07 16.95 -2.50
CA ALA A 152 -24.31 16.84 -1.27
C ALA A 152 -24.38 15.42 -0.66
N TYR A 153 -25.53 14.74 -0.75
CA TYR A 153 -25.68 13.36 -0.29
C TYR A 153 -24.71 12.39 -0.97
N HIS A 154 -24.52 12.51 -2.29
CA HIS A 154 -23.57 11.70 -3.04
C HIS A 154 -22.12 11.95 -2.59
N CYS A 155 -21.79 13.23 -2.30
CA CYS A 155 -20.46 13.61 -1.81
C CYS A 155 -20.20 13.10 -0.39
N GLN A 156 -21.18 13.20 0.51
CA GLN A 156 -21.09 12.67 1.88
C GLN A 156 -20.85 11.16 1.88
N TRP A 157 -21.63 10.44 1.07
CA TRP A 157 -21.50 8.99 0.98
C TRP A 157 -20.14 8.56 0.42
N ALA A 158 -19.70 9.24 -0.64
CA ALA A 158 -18.39 9.02 -1.23
C ALA A 158 -17.26 9.30 -0.22
N PHE A 159 -17.36 10.40 0.52
CA PHE A 159 -16.38 10.76 1.55
C PHE A 159 -16.35 9.74 2.68
N ALA A 160 -17.50 9.25 3.16
CA ALA A 160 -17.55 8.25 4.21
C ALA A 160 -16.82 6.94 3.80
N MET A 161 -16.99 6.51 2.55
CA MET A 161 -16.26 5.35 2.01
C MET A 161 -14.75 5.59 1.94
N VAL A 162 -14.36 6.74 1.39
CA VAL A 162 -12.94 7.09 1.21
C VAL A 162 -12.25 7.33 2.55
N TYR A 163 -12.93 7.95 3.51
CA TYR A 163 -12.42 8.12 4.87
C TYR A 163 -12.09 6.78 5.53
N ARG A 164 -13.00 5.79 5.40
CA ARG A 164 -12.75 4.44 5.88
C ARG A 164 -11.55 3.78 5.18
N ASP A 165 -11.48 3.91 3.86
CA ASP A 165 -10.37 3.39 3.06
C ASP A 165 -9.01 3.97 3.49
N ILE A 166 -8.93 5.29 3.66
CA ILE A 166 -7.73 5.99 4.12
C ILE A 166 -7.30 5.45 5.49
N ASN A 167 -8.24 5.36 6.45
CA ASN A 167 -7.94 4.87 7.78
C ASN A 167 -7.47 3.42 7.77
N ASP A 168 -8.15 2.53 7.05
CA ASP A 168 -7.78 1.12 6.97
C ASP A 168 -6.38 0.95 6.35
N LYS A 169 -6.06 1.68 5.29
CA LYS A 169 -4.72 1.67 4.66
C LYS A 169 -3.64 2.19 5.60
N THR A 170 -3.89 3.30 6.25
CA THR A 170 -2.93 3.93 7.18
C THR A 170 -2.65 3.01 8.37
N MET A 171 -3.68 2.42 8.95
CA MET A 171 -3.55 1.47 10.05
C MET A 171 -2.78 0.21 9.66
N LEU A 172 -3.06 -0.37 8.48
CA LEU A 172 -2.34 -1.53 7.98
C LEU A 172 -0.86 -1.22 7.70
N ALA A 173 -0.56 -0.08 7.08
CA ALA A 173 0.82 0.33 6.83
C ALA A 173 1.60 0.51 8.13
N PHE A 174 1.02 1.17 9.11
CA PHE A 174 1.62 1.37 10.42
C PHE A 174 1.86 0.05 11.17
N ALA A 175 0.89 -0.87 11.14
CA ALA A 175 1.03 -2.18 11.76
C ALA A 175 2.18 -2.98 11.13
N ASN A 176 2.31 -2.96 9.80
CA ASN A 176 3.35 -3.67 9.07
C ASN A 176 4.75 -3.07 9.28
N ASP A 177 4.87 -1.75 9.34
CA ASP A 177 6.15 -1.11 9.61
C ASP A 177 6.63 -1.39 11.05
N ASN A 178 5.72 -1.40 12.02
CA ASN A 178 6.03 -1.78 13.40
C ASN A 178 6.39 -3.27 13.54
N ALA A 179 5.72 -4.15 12.81
CA ALA A 179 6.05 -5.57 12.80
C ALA A 179 7.46 -5.83 12.22
N LYS A 180 7.80 -5.14 11.12
CA LYS A 180 9.13 -5.21 10.51
C LYS A 180 10.22 -4.67 11.43
N SER A 181 9.99 -3.55 12.10
CA SER A 181 10.96 -2.98 13.04
C SER A 181 11.19 -3.88 14.25
N LYS A 182 10.14 -4.52 14.79
CA LYS A 182 10.26 -5.50 15.88
C LYS A 182 11.01 -6.77 15.43
N SER A 183 10.69 -7.32 14.27
CA SER A 183 11.37 -8.50 13.74
C SER A 183 12.85 -8.23 13.40
N SER A 184 13.15 -7.04 12.90
CA SER A 184 14.51 -6.59 12.66
C SER A 184 15.31 -6.42 13.95
N ALA A 185 14.72 -5.79 14.97
CA ALA A 185 15.37 -5.62 16.27
C ALA A 185 15.56 -6.97 16.99
N GLU A 186 14.61 -7.87 16.92
CA GLU A 186 14.70 -9.22 17.46
C GLU A 186 15.74 -10.06 16.72
N SER A 187 15.77 -9.99 15.39
CA SER A 187 16.80 -10.64 14.57
C SER A 187 18.19 -10.09 14.87
N GLY A 188 18.32 -8.78 15.09
CA GLY A 188 19.56 -8.14 15.49
C GLY A 188 20.04 -8.64 16.87
N ARG A 189 19.17 -8.70 17.87
CA ARG A 189 19.51 -9.23 19.21
C ARG A 189 19.92 -10.71 19.17
N VAL A 190 19.22 -11.52 18.41
CA VAL A 190 19.57 -12.93 18.21
C VAL A 190 20.93 -13.07 17.52
N LEU A 191 21.22 -12.21 16.53
CA LEU A 191 22.51 -12.24 15.84
C LEU A 191 23.65 -11.79 16.74
N THR A 192 23.50 -10.72 17.51
CA THR A 192 24.52 -10.28 18.48
C THR A 192 24.82 -11.33 19.55
N ALA A 193 23.79 -11.99 20.09
CA ALA A 193 23.97 -13.10 21.02
C ALA A 193 24.74 -14.29 20.39
N LYS A 194 24.42 -14.63 19.15
CA LYS A 194 25.15 -15.70 18.41
C LYS A 194 26.59 -15.30 18.13
N ILE A 195 26.87 -14.05 17.81
CA ILE A 195 28.22 -13.53 17.60
C ILE A 195 29.03 -13.64 18.89
N LEU A 196 28.49 -13.16 20.02
CA LEU A 196 29.16 -13.27 21.34
C LEU A 196 29.49 -14.70 21.70
N ALA A 197 28.58 -15.65 21.44
CA ALA A 197 28.81 -17.08 21.70
C ALA A 197 29.89 -17.70 20.80
N GLN A 198 30.28 -17.05 19.70
CA GLN A 198 31.30 -17.52 18.77
C GLN A 198 32.66 -16.83 18.91
N ILE A 199 32.70 -15.68 19.63
CA ILE A 199 33.94 -14.97 19.91
C ILE A 199 34.61 -15.60 21.15
N ASP A 200 35.75 -16.24 20.93
CA ASP A 200 36.59 -16.74 22.01
C ASP A 200 37.49 -15.59 22.53
N ASN A 201 37.58 -15.47 23.86
CA ASN A 201 38.42 -14.46 24.49
C ASN A 201 39.94 -14.72 24.34
N LYS A 202 40.35 -15.97 23.95
CA LYS A 202 41.76 -16.34 23.74
C LYS A 202 42.16 -16.21 22.25
N THR A 203 41.33 -16.69 21.35
CA THR A 203 41.67 -16.78 19.91
C THR A 203 41.10 -15.65 19.09
N GLY A 204 40.03 -15.02 19.55
CA GLY A 204 39.28 -14.00 18.83
C GLY A 204 38.67 -14.52 17.52
N ALA A 205 37.83 -13.68 16.90
CA ALA A 205 37.22 -14.00 15.62
C ALA A 205 37.28 -12.80 14.65
N THR A 206 37.49 -13.07 13.35
CA THR A 206 37.39 -12.05 12.29
C THR A 206 35.97 -11.98 11.76
N VAL A 207 35.60 -10.87 11.12
CA VAL A 207 34.32 -10.72 10.41
C VAL A 207 34.09 -11.86 9.42
N ALA A 208 35.10 -12.20 8.63
CA ALA A 208 35.00 -13.29 7.64
C ALA A 208 34.75 -14.66 8.28
N ALA A 209 35.40 -14.97 9.40
CA ALA A 209 35.18 -16.22 10.12
C ALA A 209 33.77 -16.30 10.71
N LEU A 210 33.26 -15.20 11.29
CA LEU A 210 31.91 -15.11 11.82
C LEU A 210 30.86 -15.18 10.70
N ALA A 211 31.08 -14.48 9.58
CA ALA A 211 30.19 -14.51 8.43
C ALA A 211 30.02 -15.92 7.86
N ASN A 212 31.14 -16.66 7.69
CA ASN A 212 31.12 -18.02 7.22
C ASN A 212 30.43 -18.98 8.22
N LYS A 213 30.77 -18.86 9.51
CA LYS A 213 30.23 -19.73 10.55
C LYS A 213 28.75 -19.55 10.79
N LEU A 214 28.28 -18.30 10.75
CA LEU A 214 26.87 -17.93 10.96
C LEU A 214 26.05 -17.92 9.66
N ARG A 215 26.68 -18.12 8.51
CA ARG A 215 26.07 -18.04 7.17
C ARG A 215 25.32 -16.73 6.97
N LYS A 216 25.94 -15.60 7.33
CA LYS A 216 25.39 -14.25 7.22
C LYS A 216 26.31 -13.36 6.39
N PRO A 217 25.77 -12.37 5.67
CA PRO A 217 26.60 -11.37 4.97
C PRO A 217 27.55 -10.65 5.94
N ALA A 218 28.75 -10.33 5.46
CA ALA A 218 29.75 -9.61 6.26
C ALA A 218 29.21 -8.28 6.82
N LYS A 219 28.43 -7.56 6.01
CA LYS A 219 27.79 -6.29 6.39
C LYS A 219 26.87 -6.43 7.63
N ASP A 220 26.12 -7.52 7.72
CA ASP A 220 25.23 -7.78 8.87
C ASP A 220 26.04 -8.09 10.14
N ILE A 221 27.18 -8.79 9.99
CA ILE A 221 28.11 -9.09 11.07
C ILE A 221 28.78 -7.81 11.57
N GLU A 222 29.24 -6.94 10.68
CA GLU A 222 29.85 -5.65 11.02
C GLU A 222 28.88 -4.75 11.80
N ALA A 223 27.65 -4.61 11.31
CA ALA A 223 26.61 -3.84 12.01
C ALA A 223 26.31 -4.43 13.41
N ALA A 224 26.26 -5.75 13.55
CA ALA A 224 26.04 -6.40 14.82
C ALA A 224 27.23 -6.25 15.80
N LEU A 225 28.46 -6.23 15.29
CA LEU A 225 29.66 -5.97 16.10
C LEU A 225 29.70 -4.52 16.61
N GLU A 226 29.29 -3.53 15.78
CA GLU A 226 29.11 -2.14 16.21
C GLU A 226 28.11 -2.03 17.40
N HIS A 227 26.99 -2.75 17.31
CA HIS A 227 26.00 -2.77 18.39
C HIS A 227 26.50 -3.41 19.68
N LEU A 228 27.47 -4.32 19.61
CA LEU A 228 28.10 -4.92 20.79
C LEU A 228 29.04 -3.96 21.54
N GLY A 229 29.56 -2.94 20.87
CA GLY A 229 30.26 -1.82 21.48
C GLY A 229 31.25 -2.20 22.57
N THR A 230 30.91 -1.88 23.82
CA THR A 230 31.78 -2.09 24.99
C THR A 230 31.94 -3.56 25.45
N GLN A 231 31.17 -4.50 24.88
CA GLN A 231 31.24 -5.93 25.25
C GLN A 231 32.37 -6.67 24.52
N ILE A 232 32.93 -6.06 23.49
CA ILE A 232 33.99 -6.65 22.68
C ILE A 232 35.17 -5.67 22.54
N VAL A 233 36.35 -6.22 22.22
CA VAL A 233 37.55 -5.45 21.91
C VAL A 233 38.00 -5.81 20.52
N ALA A 234 38.20 -4.81 19.66
CA ALA A 234 38.78 -4.96 18.34
C ALA A 234 40.30 -4.79 18.43
N VAL A 235 41.06 -5.75 17.87
CA VAL A 235 42.51 -5.72 17.86
C VAL A 235 43.03 -5.91 16.44
N ASP A 236 43.85 -5.01 15.98
CA ASP A 236 44.54 -5.12 14.69
C ASP A 236 45.62 -6.19 14.78
N ILE A 237 45.54 -7.19 13.89
CA ILE A 237 46.54 -8.24 13.79
C ILE A 237 47.19 -8.21 12.42
N ILE A 238 48.52 -8.25 12.40
CA ILE A 238 49.31 -8.37 11.18
C ILE A 238 49.66 -9.86 11.00
N ASN A 239 49.22 -10.44 9.92
CA ASN A 239 49.60 -11.81 9.60
C ASN A 239 51.11 -11.90 9.27
N ALA A 240 51.85 -12.68 10.04
CA ALA A 240 53.31 -12.78 9.93
C ALA A 240 53.77 -13.32 8.56
N ARG A 241 52.92 -14.15 7.87
CA ARG A 241 53.28 -14.77 6.59
C ARG A 241 53.11 -13.86 5.40
N ASN A 242 52.04 -13.05 5.34
CA ASN A 242 51.71 -12.26 4.14
C ASN A 242 51.58 -10.77 4.41
N LYS A 243 51.91 -10.33 5.61
CA LYS A 243 51.82 -8.91 6.06
C LYS A 243 50.46 -8.25 5.89
N THR A 244 49.38 -9.03 5.71
CA THR A 244 48.03 -8.46 5.62
C THR A 244 47.51 -8.09 6.99
N LYS A 245 46.92 -6.90 7.09
CA LYS A 245 46.22 -6.44 8.31
C LYS A 245 44.84 -7.05 8.35
N SER A 246 44.43 -7.54 9.51
CA SER A 246 43.06 -7.99 9.79
C SER A 246 42.66 -7.59 11.21
N VAL A 247 41.38 -7.33 11.40
CA VAL A 247 40.81 -7.02 12.72
C VAL A 247 40.25 -8.29 13.32
N LYS A 248 40.63 -8.60 14.55
CA LYS A 248 40.01 -9.64 15.36
C LYS A 248 39.26 -9.04 16.52
N TYR A 249 38.13 -9.63 16.84
CA TYR A 249 37.28 -9.23 17.94
C TYR A 249 37.38 -10.28 19.06
N PHE A 250 37.47 -9.77 20.28
CA PHE A 250 37.58 -10.55 21.51
C PHE A 250 36.48 -10.13 22.48
N THR A 251 35.93 -11.06 23.26
CA THR A 251 35.06 -10.69 24.40
C THR A 251 35.90 -10.12 25.53
N LYS A 252 35.34 -9.13 26.24
CA LYS A 252 35.95 -8.59 27.46
C LYS A 252 35.81 -9.53 28.62
#